data_0f8b9d0e0a8c2251204d7163f3218f3c
#
_entry.id   0f8b9d0e0a8c2251204d7163f3218f3c
#
_cell.length_a   1.000
_cell.length_b   1.000
_cell.length_c   1.000
_cell.angle_alpha   90.00
_cell.angle_beta   90.00
_cell.angle_gamma   90.00
#
_symmetry.space_group_name_H-M   'P 1'
#
loop_
_entity.id
_entity.type
_entity.pdbx_description
1 polymer ?
#
loop_
_entity_poly.entity_id
_entity_poly.type
_entity_poly.pdbx_seq_one_letter_code
_entity_poly.pdbx_strand_id
1 'polypeptide(L)'
;MLKRSHLSEKTCREIIQLFADDLTATQIAAITGVSRVTINNYLKLIRTHIARHCEELSYDDASKIRPFAVNGHRPLADDSNAYYGFYKMNGNVFTEELHTIDKPGIRALQQASILHRQEISHFGDLVRYHAIADFDEWRLYRVDAAGNGKNYHDDIAVFWGNTRNRLLKFRGMNKNTLYLHVKESEFRYNYRSDDINRLLLNIIYKYPLHLSKTYV
;
A
#
# COMPACT_ATOMS: atom_id res chain seq x y z
N MET A 1 -1.63 -19.18 -16.05
CA MET A 1 -1.12 -18.49 -14.86
C MET A 1 -0.01 -17.48 -15.18
N LEU A 2 1.10 -17.82 -15.74
CA LEU A 2 2.15 -16.89 -16.16
C LEU A 2 2.45 -17.07 -17.64
N LYS A 3 1.84 -16.26 -18.50
CA LYS A 3 2.20 -16.28 -19.94
C LYS A 3 3.60 -15.67 -20.09
N ARG A 4 4.54 -16.44 -20.66
CA ARG A 4 5.93 -16.09 -20.93
C ARG A 4 6.88 -16.04 -19.70
N SER A 5 6.59 -16.77 -18.63
CA SER A 5 7.55 -16.98 -17.55
C SER A 5 8.61 -18.00 -17.94
N HIS A 6 9.88 -17.73 -17.61
CA HIS A 6 10.95 -18.72 -17.70
C HIS A 6 10.97 -19.68 -16.50
N LEU A 7 10.15 -19.43 -15.47
CA LEU A 7 10.04 -20.27 -14.27
C LEU A 7 8.90 -21.28 -14.43
N SER A 8 9.09 -22.45 -13.82
CA SER A 8 8.05 -23.47 -13.76
C SER A 8 6.86 -22.98 -12.94
N GLU A 9 5.67 -23.52 -13.19
CA GLU A 9 4.49 -23.20 -12.40
C GLU A 9 4.69 -23.52 -10.90
N LYS A 10 5.39 -24.63 -10.61
CA LYS A 10 5.74 -25.04 -9.25
C LYS A 10 6.57 -23.95 -8.55
N THR A 11 7.64 -23.48 -9.19
CA THR A 11 8.49 -22.41 -8.65
C THR A 11 7.71 -21.10 -8.45
N CYS A 12 6.81 -20.76 -9.38
CA CYS A 12 5.97 -19.56 -9.23
C CYS A 12 5.04 -19.65 -8.01
N ARG A 13 4.40 -20.80 -7.77
CA ARG A 13 3.57 -21.05 -6.59
C ARG A 13 4.39 -20.97 -5.31
N GLU A 14 5.59 -21.52 -5.30
CA GLU A 14 6.52 -21.45 -4.18
C GLU A 14 6.89 -20.00 -3.85
N ILE A 15 7.22 -19.17 -4.86
CA ILE A 15 7.50 -17.74 -4.68
C ILE A 15 6.28 -17.01 -4.08
N ILE A 16 5.07 -17.30 -4.55
CA ILE A 16 3.85 -16.69 -4.01
C ILE A 16 3.64 -17.09 -2.55
N GLN A 17 3.86 -18.36 -2.20
CA GLN A 17 3.76 -18.83 -0.82
C GLN A 17 4.77 -18.11 0.08
N LEU A 18 6.04 -18.08 -0.30
CA LEU A 18 7.10 -17.43 0.49
C LEU A 18 6.87 -15.90 0.60
N PHE A 19 6.28 -15.29 -0.42
CA PHE A 19 5.84 -13.90 -0.34
C PHE A 19 4.66 -13.74 0.64
N ALA A 20 3.69 -14.64 0.62
CA ALA A 20 2.58 -14.65 1.58
C ALA A 20 3.10 -14.71 3.03
N ASP A 21 4.15 -15.50 3.26
CA ASP A 21 4.85 -15.65 4.54
C ASP A 21 5.74 -14.43 4.91
N ASP A 22 5.64 -13.34 4.15
CA ASP A 22 6.37 -12.05 4.35
C ASP A 22 7.91 -12.17 4.30
N LEU A 23 8.44 -13.12 3.52
CA LEU A 23 9.87 -13.26 3.29
C LEU A 23 10.38 -12.16 2.35
N THR A 24 11.65 -11.76 2.58
CA THR A 24 12.33 -10.80 1.71
C THR A 24 12.78 -11.46 0.41
N ALA A 25 13.00 -10.66 -0.65
CA ALA A 25 13.50 -11.16 -1.93
C ALA A 25 14.82 -11.95 -1.80
N THR A 26 15.69 -11.57 -0.86
CA THR A 26 16.95 -12.27 -0.60
C THR A 26 16.72 -13.66 0.00
N GLN A 27 15.77 -13.78 0.96
CA GLN A 27 15.41 -15.06 1.55
C GLN A 27 14.73 -15.98 0.53
N ILE A 28 13.79 -15.44 -0.26
CA ILE A 28 13.12 -16.20 -1.33
C ILE A 28 14.14 -16.70 -2.37
N ALA A 29 15.07 -15.85 -2.78
CA ALA A 29 16.14 -16.25 -3.72
C ALA A 29 17.00 -17.39 -3.16
N ALA A 30 17.36 -17.32 -1.87
CA ALA A 30 18.15 -18.37 -1.21
C ALA A 30 17.40 -19.72 -1.13
N ILE A 31 16.08 -19.69 -0.90
CA ILE A 31 15.25 -20.90 -0.80
C ILE A 31 15.01 -21.53 -2.17
N THR A 32 14.63 -20.71 -3.17
CA THR A 32 14.18 -21.18 -4.48
C THR A 32 15.31 -21.43 -5.48
N GLY A 33 16.52 -20.93 -5.19
CA GLY A 33 17.65 -20.93 -6.14
C GLY A 33 17.48 -19.97 -7.33
N VAL A 34 16.42 -19.17 -7.34
CA VAL A 34 16.14 -18.17 -8.39
C VAL A 34 16.92 -16.89 -8.11
N SER A 35 17.44 -16.22 -9.14
CA SER A 35 18.18 -14.97 -8.97
C SER A 35 17.36 -13.90 -8.24
N ARG A 36 18.00 -13.13 -7.34
CA ARG A 36 17.34 -12.04 -6.60
C ARG A 36 16.69 -11.01 -7.53
N VAL A 37 17.28 -10.74 -8.70
CA VAL A 37 16.73 -9.83 -9.70
C VAL A 37 15.39 -10.37 -10.22
N THR A 38 15.35 -11.66 -10.58
CA THR A 38 14.12 -12.32 -11.01
C THR A 38 13.07 -12.29 -9.92
N ILE A 39 13.42 -12.64 -8.67
CA ILE A 39 12.50 -12.57 -7.53
C ILE A 39 11.94 -11.14 -7.38
N ASN A 40 12.78 -10.10 -7.37
CA ASN A 40 12.31 -8.72 -7.25
C ASN A 40 11.29 -8.37 -8.34
N ASN A 41 11.48 -8.80 -9.59
CA ASN A 41 10.53 -8.58 -10.67
C ASN A 41 9.18 -9.26 -10.38
N TYR A 42 9.19 -10.50 -9.88
CA TYR A 42 7.97 -11.20 -9.49
C TYR A 42 7.28 -10.53 -8.32
N LEU A 43 8.02 -10.14 -7.27
CA LEU A 43 7.44 -9.44 -6.12
C LEU A 43 6.85 -8.09 -6.51
N LYS A 44 7.48 -7.36 -7.43
CA LYS A 44 6.92 -6.11 -7.97
C LYS A 44 5.59 -6.38 -8.68
N LEU A 45 5.50 -7.43 -9.51
CA LEU A 45 4.24 -7.80 -10.17
C LEU A 45 3.15 -8.18 -9.17
N ILE A 46 3.47 -9.02 -8.18
CA ILE A 46 2.50 -9.40 -7.13
C ILE A 46 1.98 -8.16 -6.42
N ARG A 47 2.85 -7.22 -6.01
CA ARG A 47 2.47 -5.96 -5.38
C ARG A 47 1.59 -5.09 -6.28
N THR A 48 1.86 -5.06 -7.59
CA THR A 48 1.02 -4.34 -8.55
C THR A 48 -0.41 -4.90 -8.58
N HIS A 49 -0.56 -6.22 -8.53
CA HIS A 49 -1.89 -6.85 -8.48
C HIS A 49 -2.60 -6.61 -7.14
N ILE A 50 -1.84 -6.63 -6.03
CA ILE A 50 -2.37 -6.25 -4.71
C ILE A 50 -2.86 -4.80 -4.72
N ALA A 51 -2.06 -3.87 -5.23
CA ALA A 51 -2.43 -2.46 -5.30
C ALA A 51 -3.71 -2.26 -6.10
N ARG A 52 -3.82 -2.90 -7.26
CA ARG A 52 -5.05 -2.89 -8.07
C ARG A 52 -6.25 -3.43 -7.30
N HIS A 53 -6.10 -4.57 -6.61
CA HIS A 53 -7.16 -5.15 -5.79
C HIS A 53 -7.61 -4.20 -4.67
N CYS A 54 -6.67 -3.58 -3.95
CA CYS A 54 -6.97 -2.59 -2.92
C CYS A 54 -7.70 -1.37 -3.49
N GLU A 55 -7.30 -0.91 -4.68
CA GLU A 55 -7.97 0.21 -5.35
C GLU A 55 -9.39 -0.15 -5.76
N GLU A 56 -9.63 -1.33 -6.34
CA GLU A 56 -10.96 -1.79 -6.70
C GLU A 56 -11.91 -1.79 -5.48
N LEU A 57 -11.42 -2.16 -4.30
CA LEU A 57 -12.22 -2.17 -3.06
C LEU A 57 -12.48 -0.77 -2.47
N SER A 58 -11.59 0.19 -2.71
CA SER A 58 -11.76 1.56 -2.22
C SER A 58 -12.76 2.37 -3.07
N TYR A 59 -13.15 1.86 -4.25
CA TYR A 59 -14.01 2.53 -5.23
C TYR A 59 -15.49 2.13 -5.18
N ASP A 60 -16.02 1.66 -4.07
CA ASP A 60 -17.45 1.38 -3.96
C ASP A 60 -18.33 2.66 -4.02
N ASP A 61 -17.69 3.83 -4.23
CA ASP A 61 -18.36 5.10 -4.52
C ASP A 61 -18.10 5.51 -6.00
N ALA A 62 -19.09 5.30 -6.84
CA ALA A 62 -19.05 5.34 -8.31
C ALA A 62 -18.64 6.70 -8.94
N SER A 63 -18.11 7.65 -8.20
CA SER A 63 -17.84 9.03 -8.66
C SER A 63 -16.35 9.39 -8.86
N LYS A 64 -15.40 8.54 -8.54
CA LYS A 64 -13.95 8.88 -8.64
C LYS A 64 -13.13 7.77 -9.30
N ILE A 65 -13.45 7.41 -10.53
CA ILE A 65 -12.57 6.57 -11.36
C ILE A 65 -11.34 7.40 -11.74
N ARG A 66 -10.26 7.27 -10.97
CA ARG A 66 -8.93 7.57 -11.52
C ARG A 66 -8.50 6.35 -12.33
N PRO A 67 -8.27 6.46 -13.63
CA PRO A 67 -7.84 5.32 -14.42
C PRO A 67 -6.50 4.83 -13.87
N PHE A 68 -6.49 3.60 -13.36
CA PHE A 68 -5.25 2.87 -13.16
C PHE A 68 -4.59 2.77 -14.54
N ALA A 69 -3.38 3.29 -14.69
CA ALA A 69 -2.67 3.17 -15.95
C ALA A 69 -2.56 1.68 -16.28
N VAL A 70 -3.16 1.27 -17.40
CA VAL A 70 -3.34 -0.12 -17.84
C VAL A 70 -2.03 -0.95 -17.88
N ASN A 71 -0.88 -0.29 -17.76
CA ASN A 71 0.45 -0.89 -17.79
C ASN A 71 1.19 -0.92 -16.45
N GLY A 72 0.50 -0.69 -15.31
CA GLY A 72 1.16 -0.67 -14.00
C GLY A 72 2.18 0.46 -13.82
N HIS A 73 2.23 1.39 -14.75
CA HIS A 73 3.01 2.61 -14.68
C HIS A 73 2.06 3.74 -14.34
N ARG A 74 2.00 4.06 -13.06
CA ARG A 74 1.59 5.39 -12.67
C ARG A 74 2.56 6.36 -13.35
N PRO A 75 2.10 7.43 -14.04
CA PRO A 75 3.00 8.47 -14.50
C PRO A 75 3.83 8.87 -13.27
N LEU A 76 5.14 8.70 -13.35
CA LEU A 76 6.07 9.21 -12.35
C LEU A 76 5.89 10.73 -12.39
N ALA A 77 5.06 11.28 -11.50
CA ALA A 77 5.18 12.66 -11.16
C ALA A 77 6.59 12.79 -10.54
N ASP A 78 7.39 13.68 -11.08
CA ASP A 78 8.78 13.93 -10.65
C ASP A 78 8.90 14.32 -9.16
N ASP A 79 7.74 14.58 -8.51
CA ASP A 79 7.54 14.84 -7.09
C ASP A 79 6.70 13.71 -6.46
N SER A 80 7.25 12.51 -6.32
CA SER A 80 6.59 11.48 -5.50
C SER A 80 6.64 11.92 -4.04
N ASN A 81 5.53 12.48 -3.57
CA ASN A 81 5.37 12.85 -2.17
C ASN A 81 5.33 11.58 -1.31
N ALA A 82 5.97 11.64 -0.15
CA ALA A 82 5.93 10.56 0.82
C ALA A 82 4.70 10.63 1.75
N TYR A 83 3.67 11.38 1.36
CA TYR A 83 2.46 11.59 2.17
C TYR A 83 1.34 10.65 1.74
N TYR A 84 0.73 9.98 2.74
CA TYR A 84 -0.40 9.08 2.53
C TYR A 84 -1.53 9.40 3.51
N GLY A 85 -2.74 9.61 2.99
CA GLY A 85 -3.95 9.68 3.80
C GLY A 85 -4.44 8.29 4.18
N PHE A 86 -4.79 8.07 5.45
CA PHE A 86 -5.36 6.84 5.97
C PHE A 86 -6.80 7.08 6.41
N TYR A 87 -7.71 6.23 5.97
CA TYR A 87 -9.12 6.28 6.39
C TYR A 87 -9.68 4.88 6.63
N LYS A 88 -10.78 4.81 7.37
CA LYS A 88 -11.50 3.56 7.66
C LYS A 88 -12.84 3.55 6.96
N MET A 89 -13.18 2.41 6.40
CA MET A 89 -14.49 2.15 5.83
C MET A 89 -14.82 0.67 6.02
N ASN A 90 -16.02 0.36 6.53
CA ASN A 90 -16.51 -1.01 6.74
C ASN A 90 -15.52 -1.93 7.50
N GLY A 91 -14.81 -1.40 8.51
CA GLY A 91 -13.85 -2.16 9.31
C GLY A 91 -12.46 -2.34 8.68
N ASN A 92 -12.27 -1.91 7.45
CA ASN A 92 -10.99 -1.94 6.73
C ASN A 92 -10.29 -0.59 6.78
N VAL A 93 -8.97 -0.61 6.69
CA VAL A 93 -8.12 0.56 6.53
C VAL A 93 -7.75 0.72 5.06
N PHE A 94 -7.90 1.93 4.53
CA PHE A 94 -7.53 2.28 3.17
C PHE A 94 -6.48 3.37 3.17
N THR A 95 -5.62 3.35 2.16
CA THR A 95 -4.51 4.31 2.00
C THR A 95 -4.61 5.00 0.64
N GLU A 96 -4.29 6.28 0.61
CA GLU A 96 -4.25 7.07 -0.62
C GLU A 96 -3.04 7.99 -0.62
N GLU A 97 -2.28 8.01 -1.72
CA GLU A 97 -1.15 8.92 -1.87
C GLU A 97 -1.64 10.35 -2.09
N LEU A 98 -1.06 11.29 -1.35
CA LEU A 98 -1.43 12.70 -1.37
C LEU A 98 -0.40 13.50 -2.16
N HIS A 99 -0.83 14.13 -3.27
CA HIS A 99 0.06 14.87 -4.17
C HIS A 99 0.04 16.39 -3.92
N THR A 100 -0.96 16.90 -3.20
CA THR A 100 -1.23 18.33 -3.09
C THR A 100 -1.01 18.90 -1.69
N ILE A 101 -0.39 18.14 -0.80
CA ILE A 101 -0.16 18.56 0.59
C ILE A 101 1.33 18.68 0.88
N ASP A 102 1.68 19.69 1.67
CA ASP A 102 3.02 19.92 2.21
C ASP A 102 3.01 19.91 3.76
N LYS A 103 4.19 20.00 4.36
CA LYS A 103 4.32 20.02 5.83
C LYS A 103 3.57 21.17 6.50
N PRO A 104 3.63 22.43 6.01
CA PRO A 104 2.81 23.51 6.54
C PRO A 104 1.32 23.21 6.49
N GLY A 105 0.81 22.67 5.39
CA GLY A 105 -0.59 22.28 5.22
C GLY A 105 -1.02 21.20 6.22
N ILE A 106 -0.20 20.18 6.45
CA ILE A 106 -0.47 19.13 7.45
C ILE A 106 -0.55 19.72 8.85
N ARG A 107 0.38 20.60 9.22
CA ARG A 107 0.38 21.25 10.54
C ARG A 107 -0.83 22.15 10.74
N ALA A 108 -1.21 22.92 9.71
CA ALA A 108 -2.41 23.77 9.74
C ALA A 108 -3.67 22.89 9.90
N LEU A 109 -3.79 21.78 9.16
CA LEU A 109 -4.89 20.82 9.30
C LEU A 109 -4.97 20.24 10.71
N GLN A 110 -3.84 19.85 11.32
CA GLN A 110 -3.82 19.36 12.70
C GLN A 110 -4.27 20.43 13.71
N GLN A 111 -3.80 21.65 13.57
CA GLN A 111 -4.19 22.76 14.45
C GLN A 111 -5.68 23.04 14.33
N ALA A 112 -6.23 23.10 13.12
CA ALA A 112 -7.66 23.27 12.88
C ALA A 112 -8.49 22.12 13.47
N SER A 113 -8.04 20.88 13.37
CA SER A 113 -8.73 19.72 13.93
C SER A 113 -8.78 19.71 15.46
N ILE A 114 -7.75 20.25 16.12
CA ILE A 114 -7.69 20.36 17.58
C ILE A 114 -8.56 21.51 18.11
N LEU A 115 -8.58 22.65 17.40
CA LEU A 115 -9.15 23.90 17.88
C LEU A 115 -10.63 24.08 17.51
N HIS A 116 -11.01 23.81 16.25
CA HIS A 116 -12.39 24.04 15.79
C HIS A 116 -12.78 23.13 14.62
N ARG A 117 -13.73 22.23 14.83
CA ARG A 117 -14.27 21.34 13.78
C ARG A 117 -14.87 22.08 12.56
N GLN A 118 -15.32 23.33 12.72
CA GLN A 118 -15.93 24.10 11.62
C GLN A 118 -14.91 24.66 10.61
N GLU A 119 -13.67 24.91 11.03
CA GLU A 119 -12.61 25.39 10.13
C GLU A 119 -11.99 24.29 9.27
N ILE A 120 -12.23 23.01 9.60
CA ILE A 120 -11.72 21.86 8.87
C ILE A 120 -12.25 21.81 7.42
N SER A 121 -13.45 22.37 7.18
CA SER A 121 -14.05 22.41 5.83
C SER A 121 -13.18 23.14 4.79
N HIS A 122 -12.30 24.04 5.19
CA HIS A 122 -11.37 24.72 4.30
C HIS A 122 -10.28 23.80 3.70
N PHE A 123 -10.05 22.62 4.30
CA PHE A 123 -9.06 21.67 3.83
C PHE A 123 -9.63 20.66 2.80
N GLY A 124 -10.89 20.87 2.36
CA GLY A 124 -11.52 20.10 1.29
C GLY A 124 -11.48 18.58 1.55
N ASP A 125 -11.02 17.82 0.57
CA ASP A 125 -11.01 16.35 0.63
C ASP A 125 -10.11 15.76 1.73
N LEU A 126 -9.21 16.56 2.33
CA LEU A 126 -8.31 16.06 3.38
C LEU A 126 -9.03 15.71 4.68
N VAL A 127 -10.21 16.28 4.89
CA VAL A 127 -11.06 16.03 6.08
C VAL A 127 -11.54 14.57 6.16
N ARG A 128 -11.59 13.86 5.03
CA ARG A 128 -12.00 12.45 5.01
C ARG A 128 -10.98 11.51 5.64
N TYR A 129 -9.72 11.93 5.78
CA TYR A 129 -8.69 11.09 6.37
C TYR A 129 -8.72 11.15 7.89
N HIS A 130 -8.51 10.02 8.54
CA HIS A 130 -8.33 9.91 9.98
C HIS A 130 -6.91 10.30 10.40
N ALA A 131 -5.95 10.06 9.51
CA ALA A 131 -4.56 10.43 9.71
C ALA A 131 -3.84 10.61 8.37
N ILE A 132 -2.73 11.35 8.40
CA ILE A 132 -1.78 11.49 7.30
C ILE A 132 -0.44 10.96 7.75
N ALA A 133 0.12 10.01 7.01
CA ALA A 133 1.44 9.45 7.23
C ALA A 133 2.48 10.19 6.37
N ASP A 134 3.58 10.59 7.00
CA ASP A 134 4.79 11.11 6.36
C ASP A 134 5.86 10.01 6.40
N PHE A 135 6.17 9.43 5.26
CA PHE A 135 7.17 8.36 5.15
C PHE A 135 8.61 8.89 5.01
N ASP A 136 8.82 10.19 4.78
CA ASP A 136 10.16 10.80 4.84
C ASP A 136 10.59 10.96 6.31
N GLU A 137 9.68 11.40 7.18
CA GLU A 137 9.96 11.58 8.62
C GLU A 137 9.48 10.41 9.49
N TRP A 138 8.80 9.41 8.91
CA TRP A 138 8.20 8.29 9.63
C TRP A 138 7.27 8.74 10.75
N ARG A 139 6.42 9.73 10.47
CA ARG A 139 5.46 10.33 11.40
C ARG A 139 4.03 10.09 10.94
N LEU A 140 3.14 9.96 11.93
CA LEU A 140 1.70 9.92 11.72
C LEU A 140 1.09 11.18 12.33
N TYR A 141 0.38 11.93 11.49
CA TYR A 141 -0.36 13.12 11.88
C TYR A 141 -1.84 12.78 11.95
N ARG A 142 -2.44 12.85 13.15
CA ARG A 142 -3.88 12.61 13.32
C ARG A 142 -4.65 13.83 12.80
N VAL A 143 -5.68 13.55 12.00
CA VAL A 143 -6.60 14.55 11.44
C VAL A 143 -7.93 14.54 12.20
N ASP A 144 -8.41 13.34 12.58
CA ASP A 144 -9.60 13.21 13.38
C ASP A 144 -9.31 13.41 14.88
N ALA A 145 -10.24 14.05 15.58
CA ALA A 145 -10.20 14.17 17.04
C ALA A 145 -10.61 12.87 17.75
N ALA A 146 -10.90 11.79 17.00
CA ALA A 146 -11.35 10.53 17.51
C ALA A 146 -10.19 9.75 18.12
N GLY A 147 -10.18 9.58 19.43
CA GLY A 147 -9.17 8.73 20.09
C GLY A 147 -8.82 9.14 21.51
N ASN A 148 -9.48 10.14 22.09
CA ASN A 148 -9.25 10.53 23.50
C ASN A 148 -10.04 9.67 24.51
N GLY A 149 -10.77 8.63 24.07
CA GLY A 149 -11.46 7.69 24.96
C GLY A 149 -10.55 6.57 25.43
N LYS A 150 -10.50 6.31 26.74
CA LYS A 150 -9.62 5.32 27.40
C LYS A 150 -9.75 3.86 26.93
N ASN A 151 -10.74 3.54 26.04
CA ASN A 151 -11.01 2.18 25.52
C ASN A 151 -11.16 2.14 24.00
N TYR A 152 -10.61 3.09 23.26
CA TYR A 152 -10.73 3.12 21.82
C TYR A 152 -9.58 2.31 21.17
N HIS A 153 -9.95 1.24 20.48
CA HIS A 153 -8.98 0.50 19.65
C HIS A 153 -8.70 1.32 18.39
N ASP A 154 -7.54 1.95 18.34
CA ASP A 154 -7.13 2.79 17.22
C ASP A 154 -6.51 1.94 16.09
N ASP A 155 -7.37 1.41 15.22
CA ASP A 155 -6.95 0.62 14.05
C ASP A 155 -5.94 1.36 13.17
N ILE A 156 -6.05 2.68 13.05
CA ILE A 156 -5.12 3.50 12.25
C ILE A 156 -3.73 3.52 12.88
N ALA A 157 -3.64 3.67 14.22
CA ALA A 157 -2.35 3.62 14.90
C ALA A 157 -1.73 2.21 14.86
N VAL A 158 -2.55 1.17 15.01
CA VAL A 158 -2.09 -0.23 14.87
C VAL A 158 -1.61 -0.51 13.44
N PHE A 159 -2.39 -0.10 12.44
CA PHE A 159 -2.01 -0.21 11.03
C PHE A 159 -0.68 0.52 10.75
N TRP A 160 -0.54 1.76 11.23
CA TRP A 160 0.69 2.53 11.08
C TRP A 160 1.90 1.83 11.72
N GLY A 161 1.75 1.36 12.96
CA GLY A 161 2.80 0.62 13.66
C GLY A 161 3.26 -0.61 12.89
N ASN A 162 2.31 -1.42 12.39
CA ASN A 162 2.60 -2.61 11.58
C ASN A 162 3.27 -2.23 10.25
N THR A 163 2.77 -1.21 9.56
CA THR A 163 3.32 -0.72 8.29
C THR A 163 4.75 -0.22 8.48
N ARG A 164 5.00 0.62 9.49
CA ARG A 164 6.33 1.14 9.81
C ARG A 164 7.31 0.01 10.11
N ASN A 165 6.96 -0.91 11.01
CA ASN A 165 7.82 -2.03 11.37
C ASN A 165 8.15 -2.92 10.17
N ARG A 166 7.17 -3.15 9.30
CA ARG A 166 7.35 -3.94 8.09
C ARG A 166 8.27 -3.23 7.08
N LEU A 167 8.04 -1.94 6.81
CA LEU A 167 8.78 -1.19 5.80
C LEU A 167 10.23 -0.91 6.23
N LEU A 168 10.52 -0.82 7.52
CA LEU A 168 11.90 -0.69 8.02
C LEU A 168 12.80 -1.88 7.65
N LYS A 169 12.23 -3.05 7.31
CA LYS A 169 13.00 -4.20 6.77
C LYS A 169 13.57 -3.93 5.38
N PHE A 170 12.99 -3.00 4.61
CA PHE A 170 13.36 -2.71 3.23
C PHE A 170 14.27 -1.48 3.16
N ARG A 171 15.54 -1.64 3.59
CA ARG A 171 16.54 -0.56 3.53
C ARG A 171 16.77 -0.11 2.08
N GLY A 172 16.73 1.20 1.84
CA GLY A 172 16.94 1.78 0.50
C GLY A 172 15.74 1.65 -0.44
N MET A 173 14.53 1.56 0.11
CA MET A 173 13.30 1.58 -0.68
C MET A 173 13.20 2.91 -1.45
N ASN A 174 13.06 2.81 -2.77
CA ASN A 174 12.84 3.97 -3.63
C ASN A 174 11.42 4.52 -3.44
N LYS A 175 11.24 5.83 -3.43
CA LYS A 175 9.93 6.49 -3.38
C LYS A 175 8.97 5.94 -4.44
N ASN A 176 9.45 5.65 -5.65
CA ASN A 176 8.66 5.06 -6.73
C ASN A 176 8.08 3.68 -6.41
N THR A 177 8.63 2.97 -5.42
CA THR A 177 8.13 1.65 -4.97
C THR A 177 7.36 1.74 -3.67
N LEU A 178 7.43 2.88 -2.96
CA LEU A 178 6.76 3.08 -1.67
C LEU A 178 5.27 2.80 -1.76
N TYR A 179 4.61 3.32 -2.80
CA TYR A 179 3.18 3.09 -3.05
C TYR A 179 2.81 1.60 -3.03
N LEU A 180 3.56 0.76 -3.76
CA LEU A 180 3.31 -0.68 -3.82
C LEU A 180 3.48 -1.36 -2.45
N HIS A 181 4.44 -0.90 -1.66
CA HIS A 181 4.68 -1.42 -0.32
C HIS A 181 3.60 -0.96 0.68
N VAL A 182 3.11 0.28 0.56
CA VAL A 182 2.00 0.78 1.38
C VAL A 182 0.73 -0.01 1.07
N LYS A 183 0.41 -0.23 -0.22
CA LYS A 183 -0.74 -1.05 -0.64
C LYS A 183 -0.60 -2.52 -0.21
N GLU A 184 0.58 -3.08 -0.23
CA GLU A 184 0.81 -4.41 0.34
C GLU A 184 0.56 -4.44 1.87
N SER A 185 0.95 -3.39 2.60
CA SER A 185 0.68 -3.29 4.04
C SER A 185 -0.82 -3.16 4.32
N GLU A 186 -1.55 -2.36 3.51
CA GLU A 186 -3.01 -2.25 3.54
C GLU A 186 -3.68 -3.62 3.34
N PHE A 187 -3.30 -4.34 2.29
CA PHE A 187 -3.80 -5.67 1.99
C PHE A 187 -3.56 -6.64 3.15
N ARG A 188 -2.32 -6.74 3.64
CA ARG A 188 -1.98 -7.64 4.74
C ARG A 188 -2.69 -7.31 6.04
N TYR A 189 -2.93 -6.03 6.32
CA TYR A 189 -3.67 -5.61 7.50
C TYR A 189 -5.16 -5.98 7.41
N ASN A 190 -5.79 -5.69 6.27
CA ASN A 190 -7.21 -5.95 6.08
C ASN A 190 -7.54 -7.45 6.04
N TYR A 191 -6.63 -8.26 5.50
CA TYR A 191 -6.78 -9.72 5.39
C TYR A 191 -5.95 -10.50 6.42
N ARG A 192 -5.60 -9.88 7.57
CA ARG A 192 -4.74 -10.51 8.59
C ARG A 192 -5.29 -11.79 9.21
N SER A 193 -6.59 -12.02 9.11
CA SER A 193 -7.28 -13.23 9.58
C SER A 193 -7.51 -14.27 8.49
N ASP A 194 -7.11 -13.98 7.25
CA ASP A 194 -7.35 -14.81 6.09
C ASP A 194 -6.07 -15.54 5.64
N ASP A 195 -6.26 -16.55 4.79
CA ASP A 195 -5.17 -17.22 4.09
C ASP A 195 -4.66 -16.34 2.95
N ILE A 196 -3.60 -15.58 3.23
CA ILE A 196 -2.98 -14.64 2.28
C ILE A 196 -2.52 -15.35 1.00
N ASN A 197 -1.98 -16.57 1.09
CA ASN A 197 -1.53 -17.32 -0.09
C ASN A 197 -2.72 -17.65 -1.01
N ARG A 198 -3.82 -18.12 -0.46
CA ARG A 198 -5.03 -18.42 -1.21
C ARG A 198 -5.61 -17.17 -1.87
N LEU A 199 -5.65 -16.05 -1.15
CA LEU A 199 -6.11 -14.77 -1.70
C LEU A 199 -5.24 -14.29 -2.85
N LEU A 200 -3.91 -14.35 -2.71
CA LEU A 200 -2.96 -13.97 -3.77
C LEU A 200 -3.13 -14.84 -5.01
N LEU A 201 -3.27 -16.15 -4.84
CA LEU A 201 -3.54 -17.05 -5.96
C LEU A 201 -4.82 -16.66 -6.69
N ASN A 202 -5.91 -16.36 -5.97
CA ASN A 202 -7.18 -15.93 -6.56
C ASN A 202 -7.02 -14.61 -7.35
N ILE A 203 -6.34 -13.61 -6.79
CA ILE A 203 -6.07 -12.33 -7.46
C ILE A 203 -5.25 -12.56 -8.75
N ILE A 204 -4.20 -13.38 -8.68
CA ILE A 204 -3.33 -13.68 -9.83
C ILE A 204 -4.07 -14.51 -10.89
N TYR A 205 -4.98 -15.39 -10.52
CA TYR A 205 -5.82 -16.13 -11.47
C TYR A 205 -6.80 -15.19 -12.20
N LYS A 206 -7.41 -14.25 -11.48
CA LYS A 206 -8.31 -13.25 -12.06
C LYS A 206 -7.58 -12.35 -13.07
N TYR A 207 -6.33 -11.98 -12.74
CA TYR A 207 -5.47 -11.12 -13.54
C TYR A 207 -4.11 -11.78 -13.75
N PRO A 208 -3.90 -12.56 -14.82
CA PRO A 208 -2.63 -13.25 -15.07
C PRO A 208 -1.44 -12.28 -15.10
N LEU A 209 -0.35 -12.66 -14.43
CA LEU A 209 0.89 -11.89 -14.41
C LEU A 209 1.53 -11.91 -15.81
N HIS A 210 1.66 -10.75 -16.45
CA HIS A 210 2.39 -10.59 -17.70
C HIS A 210 3.74 -9.93 -17.42
N LEU A 211 4.84 -10.69 -17.61
CA LEU A 211 6.18 -10.10 -17.72
C LEU A 211 6.28 -9.42 -19.10
N SER A 212 6.15 -8.10 -19.15
CA SER A 212 6.44 -7.37 -20.39
C SER A 212 7.94 -7.42 -20.66
N LYS A 213 8.34 -7.61 -21.94
CA LYS A 213 9.73 -7.65 -22.39
C LYS A 213 10.49 -6.31 -22.27
N THR A 214 9.93 -5.31 -21.61
CA THR A 214 10.39 -3.92 -21.66
C THR A 214 11.29 -3.53 -20.46
N TYR A 215 12.12 -4.44 -19.99
CA TYR A 215 13.21 -4.10 -19.06
C TYR A 215 14.47 -4.86 -19.45
N VAL A 216 15.10 -4.45 -20.56
CA VAL A 216 16.52 -4.60 -20.83
C VAL A 216 17.10 -3.21 -20.82
#